data_fae5a9fc3f67e3459d6959ca161b68cf
#
_entry.id   fae5a9fc3f67e3459d6959ca161b68cf
#
_cell.length_a   1.000
_cell.length_b   1.000
_cell.length_c   1.000
_cell.angle_alpha   90.00
_cell.angle_beta   90.00
_cell.angle_gamma   90.00
#
_symmetry.space_group_name_H-M   'P 1'
#
loop_
_entity.id
_entity.type
_entity.pdbx_description
1 polymer ?
#
loop_
_entity_poly.entity_id
_entity_poly.type
_entity_poly.pdbx_seq_one_letter_code
_entity_poly.pdbx_strand_id
1 'polypeptide(L)'
;MSYKVIIWGTGKEYDRVMANLKSDISQGKIQVVVLVSSYKESISYLDGKKIILPMEINEYEYDYLLIANKDYEEEIRKNALNVGVDNKKVIGYNALSNDLFDFDKYIHILKSNISIVSDDCWGGSTYNSLSLPFNSPFINLFPIMYNSERGTICDDYYKLLNNLEYYLSQPLKVITDGNGTNFPMGSIGDVRLNFNHYSNFEEAKKAWDRRVKRFNFKNYIVKKTIYDDDDS
;
A
#
# COMPACT_ATOMS: atom_id res chain seq x y z
N MET A 1 19.71 14.35 8.76
CA MET A 1 18.47 14.80 9.44
C MET A 1 17.99 13.62 10.28
N SER A 2 17.60 13.82 11.53
CA SER A 2 17.13 12.72 12.38
C SER A 2 15.61 12.78 12.47
N TYR A 3 14.92 11.66 12.21
CA TYR A 3 13.47 11.57 12.35
C TYR A 3 13.09 11.15 13.77
N LYS A 4 12.16 11.86 14.39
CA LYS A 4 11.55 11.46 15.66
C LYS A 4 10.40 10.49 15.38
N VAL A 5 10.41 9.33 16.00
CA VAL A 5 9.36 8.33 15.80
C VAL A 5 8.72 7.88 17.13
N ILE A 6 7.44 7.59 17.07
CA ILE A 6 6.69 6.90 18.10
C ILE A 6 6.47 5.46 17.62
N ILE A 7 6.60 4.45 18.48
CA ILE A 7 6.31 3.06 18.16
C ILE A 7 5.07 2.61 18.94
N TRP A 8 4.05 2.14 18.22
CA TRP A 8 2.84 1.58 18.81
C TRP A 8 2.87 0.06 18.74
N GLY A 9 3.03 -0.55 19.90
CA GLY A 9 3.18 -1.99 20.11
C GLY A 9 4.42 -2.28 20.97
N THR A 10 4.23 -3.08 22.00
CA THR A 10 5.23 -3.43 23.03
C THR A 10 5.38 -4.94 23.18
N GLY A 11 4.71 -5.72 22.30
CA GLY A 11 4.71 -7.18 22.30
C GLY A 11 5.84 -7.81 21.46
N LYS A 12 5.65 -9.07 21.07
CA LYS A 12 6.69 -9.86 20.36
C LYS A 12 7.15 -9.27 19.02
N GLU A 13 6.26 -8.53 18.32
CA GLU A 13 6.58 -7.87 17.05
C GLU A 13 7.48 -6.64 17.23
N TYR A 14 7.52 -6.06 18.44
CA TYR A 14 8.38 -4.94 18.79
C TYR A 14 9.85 -5.28 18.59
N ASP A 15 10.30 -6.44 19.07
CA ASP A 15 11.70 -6.87 18.97
C ASP A 15 12.14 -6.98 17.50
N ARG A 16 11.29 -7.50 16.62
CA ARG A 16 11.56 -7.60 15.19
C ARG A 16 11.69 -6.22 14.54
N VAL A 17 10.76 -5.32 14.84
CA VAL A 17 10.80 -3.94 14.33
C VAL A 17 12.06 -3.24 14.81
N MET A 18 12.40 -3.35 16.10
CA MET A 18 13.60 -2.74 16.65
C MET A 18 14.88 -3.32 16.07
N ALA A 19 14.92 -4.63 15.77
CA ALA A 19 16.05 -5.26 15.10
C ALA A 19 16.29 -4.66 13.70
N ASN A 20 15.23 -4.46 12.92
CA ASN A 20 15.30 -3.86 11.58
C ASN A 20 15.68 -2.37 11.63
N LEU A 21 15.26 -1.63 12.67
CA LEU A 21 15.59 -0.22 12.84
C LEU A 21 16.95 0.02 13.51
N LYS A 22 17.60 -1.03 14.03
CA LYS A 22 18.83 -0.92 14.84
C LYS A 22 19.94 -0.12 14.16
N SER A 23 20.15 -0.36 12.88
CA SER A 23 21.18 0.36 12.10
C SER A 23 20.86 1.85 12.00
N ASP A 24 19.61 2.21 11.67
CA ASP A 24 19.19 3.60 11.51
C ASP A 24 19.19 4.36 12.83
N ILE A 25 18.83 3.69 13.94
CA ILE A 25 18.92 4.25 15.27
C ILE A 25 20.39 4.50 15.67
N SER A 26 21.27 3.51 15.44
CA SER A 26 22.70 3.63 15.78
C SER A 26 23.42 4.71 14.98
N GLN A 27 22.99 4.95 13.75
CA GLN A 27 23.49 6.03 12.89
C GLN A 27 22.86 7.40 13.19
N GLY A 28 21.94 7.49 14.14
CA GLY A 28 21.26 8.73 14.51
C GLY A 28 20.24 9.23 13.49
N LYS A 29 19.84 8.40 12.52
CA LYS A 29 18.80 8.73 11.54
C LYS A 29 17.41 8.73 12.17
N ILE A 30 17.19 7.86 13.15
CA ILE A 30 15.94 7.70 13.87
C ILE A 30 16.17 7.90 15.37
N GLN A 31 15.28 8.66 16.00
CA GLN A 31 15.15 8.77 17.44
C GLN A 31 13.78 8.26 17.88
N VAL A 32 13.74 7.13 18.59
CA VAL A 32 12.52 6.67 19.25
C VAL A 32 12.23 7.57 20.43
N VAL A 33 11.08 8.25 20.42
CA VAL A 33 10.68 9.23 21.46
C VAL A 33 10.00 8.50 22.61
N VAL A 34 8.91 7.80 22.32
CA VAL A 34 8.11 7.03 23.28
C VAL A 34 7.53 5.79 22.61
N LEU A 35 7.05 4.86 23.44
CA LEU A 35 6.28 3.70 23.01
C LEU A 35 4.81 3.89 23.37
N VAL A 36 3.91 3.33 22.58
CA VAL A 36 2.47 3.37 22.83
C VAL A 36 1.95 1.96 23.07
N SER A 37 1.17 1.77 24.10
CA SER A 37 0.37 0.56 24.32
C SER A 37 -1.11 0.90 24.31
N SER A 38 -1.92 0.05 23.68
CA SER A 38 -3.40 0.21 23.66
C SER A 38 -4.02 0.02 25.03
N TYR A 39 -3.27 -0.59 25.96
CA TYR A 39 -3.70 -0.89 27.32
C TYR A 39 -2.67 -0.39 28.33
N LYS A 40 -3.13 -0.17 29.57
CA LYS A 40 -2.21 0.17 30.66
C LYS A 40 -1.32 -1.05 30.97
N GLU A 41 -0.04 -0.89 30.71
CA GLU A 41 0.97 -1.91 30.98
C GLU A 41 1.32 -1.99 32.49
N SER A 42 1.83 -3.15 32.92
CA SER A 42 2.39 -3.33 34.26
C SER A 42 3.75 -2.61 34.42
N ILE A 43 4.44 -2.35 33.32
CA ILE A 43 5.71 -1.62 33.28
C ILE A 43 5.48 -0.25 32.61
N SER A 44 6.20 0.75 33.07
CA SER A 44 6.10 2.12 32.52
C SER A 44 7.20 2.44 31.52
N TYR A 45 8.21 1.57 31.39
CA TYR A 45 9.36 1.74 30.48
C TYR A 45 9.76 0.41 29.85
N LEU A 46 10.14 0.46 28.57
CA LEU A 46 10.74 -0.64 27.83
C LEU A 46 11.91 -0.07 27.02
N ASP A 47 13.09 -0.71 27.08
CA ASP A 47 14.33 -0.25 26.43
C ASP A 47 14.67 1.22 26.73
N GLY A 48 14.42 1.67 27.98
CA GLY A 48 14.64 3.04 28.41
C GLY A 48 13.66 4.07 27.83
N LYS A 49 12.61 3.63 27.12
CA LYS A 49 11.56 4.49 26.57
C LYS A 49 10.30 4.40 27.41
N LYS A 50 9.68 5.55 27.66
CA LYS A 50 8.39 5.62 28.37
C LYS A 50 7.30 4.96 27.52
N ILE A 51 6.43 4.18 28.17
CA ILE A 51 5.21 3.64 27.57
C ILE A 51 4.07 4.58 27.95
N ILE A 52 3.32 5.02 26.95
CA ILE A 52 2.18 5.92 27.09
C ILE A 52 0.89 5.28 26.54
N LEU A 53 -0.24 5.87 26.89
CA LEU A 53 -1.54 5.53 26.30
C LEU A 53 -1.78 6.32 24.99
N PRO A 54 -2.66 5.84 24.09
CA PRO A 54 -2.91 6.48 22.80
C PRO A 54 -3.30 7.96 22.87
N MET A 55 -4.07 8.36 23.89
CA MET A 55 -4.52 9.74 24.07
C MET A 55 -3.39 10.73 24.43
N GLU A 56 -2.25 10.22 24.90
CA GLU A 56 -1.08 11.04 25.28
C GLU A 56 -0.16 11.34 24.06
N ILE A 57 -0.42 10.72 22.88
CA ILE A 57 0.45 10.87 21.67
C ILE A 57 0.66 12.34 21.30
N ASN A 58 -0.38 13.17 21.42
CA ASN A 58 -0.33 14.57 21.03
C ASN A 58 0.49 15.46 21.98
N GLU A 59 0.95 14.93 23.10
CA GLU A 59 1.89 15.61 24.02
C GLU A 59 3.34 15.56 23.52
N TYR A 60 3.60 14.76 22.46
CA TYR A 60 4.94 14.54 21.94
C TYR A 60 5.10 15.05 20.53
N GLU A 61 6.27 15.61 20.23
CA GLU A 61 6.68 15.94 18.87
C GLU A 61 7.24 14.71 18.16
N TYR A 62 6.70 14.36 16.99
CA TYR A 62 7.17 13.25 16.16
C TYR A 62 6.92 13.48 14.68
N ASP A 63 7.72 12.82 13.85
CA ASP A 63 7.58 12.82 12.41
C ASP A 63 6.69 11.67 11.93
N TYR A 64 6.90 10.46 12.50
CA TYR A 64 6.19 9.24 12.10
C TYR A 64 5.77 8.40 13.31
N LEU A 65 4.63 7.71 13.14
CA LEU A 65 4.14 6.67 14.04
C LEU A 65 4.34 5.31 13.35
N LEU A 66 5.10 4.42 13.99
CA LEU A 66 5.43 3.09 13.52
C LEU A 66 4.56 2.07 14.23
N ILE A 67 3.84 1.21 13.48
CA ILE A 67 3.01 0.16 14.08
C ILE A 67 3.83 -1.13 14.20
N ALA A 68 4.14 -1.53 15.41
CA ALA A 68 4.86 -2.77 15.73
C ALA A 68 3.89 -3.87 16.18
N ASN A 69 2.85 -4.10 15.39
CA ASN A 69 1.85 -5.16 15.64
C ASN A 69 1.22 -5.61 14.33
N LYS A 70 1.36 -6.90 14.01
CA LYS A 70 0.85 -7.49 12.78
C LYS A 70 -0.66 -7.69 12.80
N ASP A 71 -1.14 -8.30 13.89
CA ASP A 71 -2.51 -8.81 13.95
C ASP A 71 -3.54 -7.69 14.18
N TYR A 72 -3.12 -6.58 14.80
CA TYR A 72 -3.96 -5.44 15.12
C TYR A 72 -3.58 -4.15 14.36
N GLU A 73 -2.83 -4.25 13.24
CA GLU A 73 -2.37 -3.07 12.49
C GLU A 73 -3.52 -2.15 12.11
N GLU A 74 -4.60 -2.69 11.54
CA GLU A 74 -5.75 -1.91 11.08
C GLU A 74 -6.50 -1.24 12.24
N GLU A 75 -6.64 -1.94 13.37
CA GLU A 75 -7.27 -1.38 14.58
C GLU A 75 -6.41 -0.25 15.16
N ILE A 76 -5.10 -0.47 15.28
CA ILE A 76 -4.15 0.54 15.76
C ILE A 76 -4.17 1.76 14.84
N ARG A 77 -4.14 1.55 13.52
CA ARG A 77 -4.23 2.64 12.54
C ARG A 77 -5.52 3.46 12.72
N LYS A 78 -6.65 2.80 12.88
CA LYS A 78 -7.93 3.47 13.15
C LYS A 78 -7.90 4.26 14.46
N ASN A 79 -7.36 3.67 15.51
CA ASN A 79 -7.22 4.32 16.82
C ASN A 79 -6.28 5.53 16.76
N ALA A 80 -5.17 5.43 15.99
CA ALA A 80 -4.26 6.55 15.77
C ALA A 80 -4.98 7.73 15.07
N LEU A 81 -5.78 7.46 14.04
CA LEU A 81 -6.59 8.48 13.37
C LEU A 81 -7.60 9.12 14.32
N ASN A 82 -8.25 8.33 15.18
CA ASN A 82 -9.23 8.82 16.15
C ASN A 82 -8.63 9.78 17.18
N VAL A 83 -7.35 9.61 17.52
CA VAL A 83 -6.63 10.52 18.43
C VAL A 83 -5.93 11.67 17.68
N GLY A 84 -6.17 11.82 16.38
CA GLY A 84 -5.71 12.97 15.58
C GLY A 84 -4.38 12.78 14.86
N VAL A 85 -3.82 11.55 14.81
CA VAL A 85 -2.60 11.27 14.03
C VAL A 85 -2.92 11.35 12.52
N ASP A 86 -2.13 12.09 11.75
CA ASP A 86 -2.26 12.10 10.28
C ASP A 86 -1.88 10.73 9.71
N ASN A 87 -2.79 10.14 8.91
CA ASN A 87 -2.55 8.86 8.25
C ASN A 87 -1.26 8.82 7.39
N LYS A 88 -0.83 9.96 6.87
CA LYS A 88 0.42 10.09 6.11
C LYS A 88 1.68 9.90 6.96
N LYS A 89 1.55 9.99 8.27
CA LYS A 89 2.62 9.77 9.24
C LYS A 89 2.66 8.33 9.77
N VAL A 90 1.69 7.48 9.43
CA VAL A 90 1.58 6.13 9.97
C VAL A 90 2.25 5.12 9.03
N ILE A 91 3.26 4.44 9.54
CA ILE A 91 3.99 3.36 8.86
C ILE A 91 3.55 2.01 9.45
N GLY A 92 3.06 1.12 8.59
CA GLY A 92 2.52 -0.17 9.02
C GLY A 92 3.59 -1.23 9.23
N TYR A 93 3.20 -2.28 9.94
CA TYR A 93 4.07 -3.41 10.31
C TYR A 93 4.68 -4.12 9.10
N ASN A 94 3.90 -4.31 8.02
CA ASN A 94 4.40 -5.04 6.85
C ASN A 94 5.69 -4.42 6.28
N ALA A 95 5.75 -3.09 6.21
CA ALA A 95 6.97 -2.40 5.79
C ALA A 95 8.11 -2.60 6.79
N LEU A 96 7.83 -2.37 8.08
CA LEU A 96 8.83 -2.41 9.16
C LEU A 96 9.39 -3.81 9.41
N SER A 97 8.63 -4.87 9.11
CA SER A 97 9.04 -6.26 9.30
C SER A 97 9.87 -6.84 8.15
N ASN A 98 10.11 -6.06 7.09
CA ASN A 98 10.96 -6.47 5.98
C ASN A 98 12.44 -6.39 6.40
N ASP A 99 13.16 -7.49 6.25
CA ASP A 99 14.59 -7.57 6.64
C ASP A 99 15.50 -6.65 5.80
N LEU A 100 15.02 -6.16 4.64
CA LEU A 100 15.70 -5.18 3.79
C LEU A 100 15.18 -3.75 4.02
N PHE A 101 14.45 -3.52 5.09
CA PHE A 101 13.90 -2.21 5.39
C PHE A 101 15.02 -1.18 5.61
N ASP A 102 14.93 -0.07 4.89
CA ASP A 102 15.82 1.09 5.00
C ASP A 102 14.92 2.32 5.17
N PHE A 103 15.02 2.96 6.31
CA PHE A 103 14.09 4.03 6.68
C PHE A 103 14.15 5.22 5.72
N ASP A 104 15.34 5.67 5.34
CA ASP A 104 15.50 6.82 4.45
C ASP A 104 14.91 6.53 3.05
N LYS A 105 15.19 5.34 2.49
CA LYS A 105 14.64 4.91 1.21
C LYS A 105 13.12 4.77 1.29
N TYR A 106 12.62 4.19 2.37
CA TYR A 106 11.19 4.04 2.58
C TYR A 106 10.48 5.40 2.65
N ILE A 107 11.02 6.35 3.42
CA ILE A 107 10.46 7.70 3.52
C ILE A 107 10.51 8.43 2.17
N HIS A 108 11.56 8.20 1.38
CA HIS A 108 11.63 8.73 0.02
C HIS A 108 10.50 8.18 -0.87
N ILE A 109 10.27 6.87 -0.85
CA ILE A 109 9.18 6.22 -1.59
C ILE A 109 7.81 6.71 -1.10
N LEU A 110 7.59 6.77 0.21
CA LEU A 110 6.34 7.24 0.81
C LEU A 110 6.01 8.68 0.38
N LYS A 111 7.01 9.57 0.41
CA LYS A 111 6.86 10.98 0.01
C LYS A 111 6.73 11.17 -1.50
N SER A 112 7.25 10.25 -2.30
CA SER A 112 7.20 10.32 -3.75
C SER A 112 5.79 10.17 -4.32
N ASN A 113 4.85 9.65 -3.52
CA ASN A 113 3.47 9.41 -3.91
C ASN A 113 3.37 8.60 -5.22
N ILE A 114 4.19 7.54 -5.31
CA ILE A 114 4.35 6.74 -6.52
C ILE A 114 3.06 6.01 -6.90
N SER A 115 2.75 5.97 -8.20
CA SER A 115 1.71 5.12 -8.77
C SER A 115 2.31 3.88 -9.44
N ILE A 116 1.64 2.75 -9.36
CA ILE A 116 2.09 1.49 -9.96
C ILE A 116 1.05 1.04 -10.98
N VAL A 117 1.48 0.88 -12.23
CA VAL A 117 0.71 0.26 -13.30
C VAL A 117 1.26 -1.15 -13.49
N SER A 118 0.44 -2.15 -13.24
CA SER A 118 0.85 -3.56 -13.26
C SER A 118 -0.17 -4.36 -14.04
N ASP A 119 0.30 -5.32 -14.81
CA ASP A 119 -0.51 -6.25 -15.58
C ASP A 119 -0.99 -7.47 -14.78
N ASP A 120 -0.62 -7.53 -13.50
CA ASP A 120 -0.99 -8.58 -12.54
C ASP A 120 -1.15 -8.05 -11.11
N CYS A 121 -1.20 -8.95 -10.12
CA CYS A 121 -1.34 -8.62 -8.70
C CYS A 121 -0.10 -7.98 -8.07
N TRP A 122 1.03 -7.91 -8.76
CA TRP A 122 2.29 -7.41 -8.20
C TRP A 122 2.17 -5.99 -7.65
N GLY A 123 1.49 -5.10 -8.37
CA GLY A 123 1.30 -3.72 -7.92
C GLY A 123 0.54 -3.64 -6.59
N GLY A 124 -0.54 -4.39 -6.46
CA GLY A 124 -1.32 -4.49 -5.22
C GLY A 124 -0.51 -5.09 -4.07
N SER A 125 0.21 -6.18 -4.34
CA SER A 125 1.08 -6.84 -3.36
C SER A 125 2.21 -5.92 -2.88
N THR A 126 2.81 -5.15 -3.78
CA THR A 126 3.87 -4.17 -3.45
C THR A 126 3.35 -3.07 -2.53
N TYR A 127 2.20 -2.46 -2.85
CA TYR A 127 1.58 -1.48 -1.95
C TYR A 127 1.31 -2.05 -0.56
N ASN A 128 0.77 -3.27 -0.49
CA ASN A 128 0.47 -3.92 0.78
C ASN A 128 1.73 -4.25 1.58
N SER A 129 2.74 -4.86 0.93
CA SER A 129 4.00 -5.24 1.59
C SER A 129 4.79 -4.04 2.11
N LEU A 130 4.66 -2.90 1.45
CA LEU A 130 5.30 -1.65 1.87
C LEU A 130 4.37 -0.75 2.68
N SER A 131 3.16 -1.20 3.03
CA SER A 131 2.15 -0.39 3.73
C SER A 131 1.95 1.00 3.11
N LEU A 132 2.05 1.10 1.77
CA LEU A 132 1.91 2.35 1.03
C LEU A 132 0.44 2.65 0.72
N PRO A 133 0.06 3.93 0.60
CA PRO A 133 -1.25 4.29 0.07
C PRO A 133 -1.46 3.75 -1.34
N PHE A 134 -2.62 3.16 -1.62
CA PHE A 134 -2.99 2.69 -2.95
C PHE A 134 -3.25 3.88 -3.90
N ASN A 135 -2.21 4.34 -4.60
CA ASN A 135 -2.25 5.49 -5.51
C ASN A 135 -2.43 5.08 -6.98
N SER A 136 -2.98 3.91 -7.23
CA SER A 136 -3.21 3.41 -8.57
C SER A 136 -4.57 2.70 -8.67
N PRO A 137 -5.30 2.83 -9.77
CA PRO A 137 -6.50 2.03 -10.02
C PRO A 137 -6.19 0.57 -10.36
N PHE A 138 -4.95 0.25 -10.77
CA PHE A 138 -4.50 -1.10 -11.16
C PHE A 138 -4.21 -1.98 -9.93
N ILE A 139 -5.24 -2.18 -9.11
CA ILE A 139 -5.19 -2.99 -7.89
C ILE A 139 -6.33 -4.00 -7.94
N ASN A 140 -6.00 -5.27 -7.77
CA ASN A 140 -6.98 -6.35 -7.77
C ASN A 140 -7.74 -6.46 -9.10
N LEU A 141 -7.08 -6.16 -10.20
CA LEU A 141 -7.61 -6.31 -11.54
C LEU A 141 -6.49 -6.70 -12.51
N PHE A 142 -6.89 -7.29 -13.62
CA PHE A 142 -6.01 -7.56 -14.76
C PHE A 142 -6.55 -6.84 -15.98
N PRO A 143 -5.76 -6.04 -16.70
CA PRO A 143 -6.03 -5.74 -18.09
C PRO A 143 -6.11 -7.07 -18.84
N ILE A 144 -7.10 -7.26 -19.70
CA ILE A 144 -7.26 -8.54 -20.41
C ILE A 144 -6.04 -8.76 -21.28
N MET A 145 -5.25 -9.76 -20.92
CA MET A 145 -4.01 -10.07 -21.63
C MET A 145 -4.13 -11.27 -22.58
N TYR A 146 -5.18 -12.08 -22.44
CA TYR A 146 -5.35 -13.26 -23.26
C TYR A 146 -6.73 -13.26 -23.94
N ASN A 147 -6.74 -13.26 -25.26
CA ASN A 147 -7.93 -13.51 -26.04
C ASN A 147 -7.96 -15.00 -26.44
N SER A 148 -8.72 -15.78 -25.68
CA SER A 148 -8.87 -17.22 -25.91
C SER A 148 -9.40 -17.58 -27.33
N GLU A 149 -10.11 -16.65 -27.99
CA GLU A 149 -10.63 -16.87 -29.34
C GLU A 149 -9.56 -16.71 -30.43
N ARG A 150 -8.47 -15.98 -30.14
CA ARG A 150 -7.39 -15.67 -31.08
C ARG A 150 -6.05 -16.28 -30.76
N GLY A 151 -5.87 -16.88 -29.58
CA GLY A 151 -4.58 -17.40 -29.15
C GLY A 151 -3.47 -16.34 -29.00
N THR A 152 -3.85 -15.07 -28.93
CA THR A 152 -2.90 -13.96 -28.87
C THR A 152 -2.99 -13.22 -27.54
N ILE A 153 -1.85 -12.78 -27.03
CA ILE A 153 -1.76 -11.84 -25.90
C ILE A 153 -2.49 -10.57 -26.35
N CYS A 154 -3.44 -10.10 -25.52
CA CYS A 154 -4.25 -8.94 -25.86
C CYS A 154 -3.42 -7.66 -25.86
N ASP A 155 -3.46 -6.89 -26.93
CA ASP A 155 -2.81 -5.57 -27.07
C ASP A 155 -3.41 -4.49 -26.15
N ASP A 156 -4.46 -4.81 -25.39
CA ASP A 156 -5.17 -3.85 -24.54
C ASP A 156 -4.25 -3.20 -23.48
N TYR A 157 -3.27 -3.96 -22.95
CA TYR A 157 -2.31 -3.39 -22.00
C TYR A 157 -1.35 -2.41 -22.70
N TYR A 158 -0.88 -2.73 -23.90
CA TYR A 158 -0.03 -1.81 -24.66
C TYR A 158 -0.80 -0.58 -25.14
N LYS A 159 -2.05 -0.73 -25.55
CA LYS A 159 -2.93 0.41 -25.87
C LYS A 159 -3.06 1.33 -24.66
N LEU A 160 -3.34 0.76 -23.48
CA LEU A 160 -3.46 1.48 -22.24
C LEU A 160 -2.18 2.27 -21.93
N LEU A 161 -1.01 1.62 -22.01
CA LEU A 161 0.28 2.26 -21.69
C LEU A 161 0.64 3.36 -22.68
N ASN A 162 0.32 3.20 -23.94
CA ASN A 162 0.61 4.18 -25.00
C ASN A 162 -0.18 5.49 -24.83
N ASN A 163 -1.32 5.47 -24.12
CA ASN A 163 -2.10 6.68 -23.87
C ASN A 163 -2.81 6.62 -22.51
N LEU A 164 -2.02 6.39 -21.47
CA LEU A 164 -2.50 6.13 -20.10
C LEU A 164 -3.42 7.25 -19.58
N GLU A 165 -3.05 8.53 -19.80
CA GLU A 165 -3.83 9.68 -19.34
C GLU A 165 -5.21 9.72 -20.02
N TYR A 166 -5.27 9.47 -21.31
CA TYR A 166 -6.54 9.37 -22.03
C TYR A 166 -7.43 8.26 -21.46
N TYR A 167 -6.90 7.05 -21.29
CA TYR A 167 -7.70 5.93 -20.79
C TYR A 167 -8.16 6.13 -19.37
N LEU A 168 -7.30 6.67 -18.49
CA LEU A 168 -7.69 6.95 -17.10
C LEU A 168 -8.69 8.12 -16.98
N SER A 169 -8.82 8.95 -18.01
CA SER A 169 -9.88 9.98 -18.09
C SER A 169 -11.23 9.44 -18.55
N GLN A 170 -11.27 8.24 -19.15
CA GLN A 170 -12.51 7.65 -19.63
C GLN A 170 -13.37 7.09 -18.48
N PRO A 171 -14.70 7.20 -18.57
CA PRO A 171 -15.57 6.56 -17.60
C PRO A 171 -15.46 5.04 -17.67
N LEU A 172 -15.38 4.39 -16.51
CA LEU A 172 -15.47 2.94 -16.43
C LEU A 172 -16.92 2.51 -16.72
N LYS A 173 -17.10 1.71 -17.77
CA LYS A 173 -18.38 1.15 -18.21
C LYS A 173 -18.42 -0.34 -17.90
N VAL A 174 -19.60 -0.84 -17.53
CA VAL A 174 -19.83 -2.27 -17.28
C VAL A 174 -19.82 -3.04 -18.61
N ILE A 175 -19.17 -4.21 -18.62
CA ILE A 175 -19.32 -5.24 -19.64
C ILE A 175 -20.17 -6.38 -19.09
N THR A 176 -19.84 -6.89 -17.88
CA THR A 176 -20.62 -7.87 -17.14
C THR A 176 -20.44 -7.66 -15.64
N ASP A 177 -21.49 -7.93 -14.88
CA ASP A 177 -21.47 -7.88 -13.40
C ASP A 177 -21.00 -9.20 -12.74
N GLY A 178 -20.44 -10.12 -13.55
CA GLY A 178 -20.01 -11.42 -13.08
C GLY A 178 -21.04 -12.54 -13.34
N ASN A 179 -22.26 -12.23 -13.79
CA ASN A 179 -23.25 -13.23 -14.21
C ASN A 179 -22.76 -13.96 -15.47
N GLY A 180 -22.41 -15.24 -15.32
CA GLY A 180 -21.83 -16.05 -16.39
C GLY A 180 -20.30 -15.97 -16.51
N THR A 181 -19.65 -15.16 -15.67
CA THR A 181 -18.19 -15.12 -15.48
C THR A 181 -17.85 -15.22 -13.99
N ASN A 182 -16.61 -15.59 -13.66
CA ASN A 182 -16.19 -15.70 -12.25
C ASN A 182 -15.94 -14.33 -11.58
N PHE A 183 -16.01 -13.23 -12.31
CA PHE A 183 -15.69 -11.89 -11.83
C PHE A 183 -16.34 -10.82 -12.72
N PRO A 184 -16.57 -9.61 -12.20
CA PRO A 184 -17.08 -8.50 -13.01
C PRO A 184 -16.03 -7.99 -14.00
N MET A 185 -16.51 -7.48 -15.14
CA MET A 185 -15.68 -6.91 -16.18
C MET A 185 -16.16 -5.52 -16.57
N GLY A 186 -15.23 -4.65 -16.90
CA GLY A 186 -15.52 -3.31 -17.39
C GLY A 186 -14.63 -2.89 -18.55
N SER A 187 -14.90 -1.70 -19.09
CA SER A 187 -14.05 -1.06 -20.11
C SER A 187 -13.85 0.41 -19.82
N ILE A 188 -12.69 0.90 -20.21
CA ILE A 188 -12.34 2.32 -20.33
C ILE A 188 -11.99 2.58 -21.79
N GLY A 189 -12.86 3.30 -22.51
CA GLY A 189 -12.78 3.37 -23.97
C GLY A 189 -12.91 1.96 -24.58
N ASP A 190 -11.93 1.55 -25.38
CA ASP A 190 -11.82 0.24 -26.01
C ASP A 190 -10.90 -0.76 -25.28
N VAL A 191 -10.40 -0.39 -24.09
CA VAL A 191 -9.60 -1.26 -23.23
C VAL A 191 -10.50 -1.96 -22.21
N ARG A 192 -10.40 -3.29 -22.13
CA ARG A 192 -11.17 -4.12 -21.20
C ARG A 192 -10.37 -4.40 -19.93
N LEU A 193 -11.08 -4.48 -18.80
CA LEU A 193 -10.52 -4.71 -17.46
C LEU A 193 -11.28 -5.83 -16.76
N ASN A 194 -10.55 -6.81 -16.23
CA ASN A 194 -11.07 -7.90 -15.42
C ASN A 194 -10.86 -7.58 -13.94
N PHE A 195 -11.94 -7.51 -13.17
CA PHE A 195 -11.90 -7.19 -11.75
C PHE A 195 -11.94 -8.47 -10.89
N ASN A 196 -10.87 -9.28 -10.99
CA ASN A 196 -10.80 -10.65 -10.48
C ASN A 196 -11.01 -10.81 -8.97
N HIS A 197 -10.84 -9.74 -8.18
CA HIS A 197 -10.97 -9.78 -6.73
C HIS A 197 -12.15 -8.97 -6.20
N TYR A 198 -13.12 -8.65 -7.07
CA TYR A 198 -14.32 -7.93 -6.68
C TYR A 198 -15.56 -8.83 -6.81
N SER A 199 -16.49 -8.69 -5.86
CA SER A 199 -17.72 -9.49 -5.83
C SER A 199 -18.73 -9.04 -6.87
N ASN A 200 -18.70 -7.76 -7.24
CA ASN A 200 -19.61 -7.15 -8.22
C ASN A 200 -18.98 -5.91 -8.85
N PHE A 201 -19.58 -5.44 -9.95
CA PHE A 201 -19.07 -4.30 -10.71
C PHE A 201 -19.18 -2.98 -9.94
N GLU A 202 -20.19 -2.79 -9.11
CA GLU A 202 -20.40 -1.56 -8.36
C GLU A 202 -19.27 -1.32 -7.34
N GLU A 203 -18.83 -2.36 -6.65
CA GLU A 203 -17.68 -2.29 -5.75
C GLU A 203 -16.37 -2.00 -6.51
N ALA A 204 -16.17 -2.68 -7.63
CA ALA A 204 -15.02 -2.45 -8.51
C ALA A 204 -14.99 -1.00 -9.00
N LYS A 205 -16.13 -0.48 -9.46
CA LYS A 205 -16.27 0.90 -9.94
C LYS A 205 -15.99 1.94 -8.85
N LYS A 206 -16.53 1.77 -7.66
CA LYS A 206 -16.26 2.66 -6.50
C LYS A 206 -14.77 2.70 -6.17
N ALA A 207 -14.12 1.54 -6.19
CA ALA A 207 -12.68 1.45 -5.94
C ALA A 207 -11.88 2.12 -7.06
N TRP A 208 -12.22 1.87 -8.32
CA TRP A 208 -11.63 2.47 -9.51
C TRP A 208 -11.72 3.99 -9.47
N ASP A 209 -12.92 4.55 -9.38
CA ASP A 209 -13.18 6.00 -9.41
C ASP A 209 -12.44 6.74 -8.29
N ARG A 210 -12.32 6.12 -7.11
CA ARG A 210 -11.56 6.67 -5.99
C ARG A 210 -10.05 6.66 -6.25
N ARG A 211 -9.52 5.59 -6.85
CA ARG A 211 -8.09 5.38 -7.06
C ARG A 211 -7.54 6.14 -8.27
N VAL A 212 -8.32 6.26 -9.36
CA VAL A 212 -7.96 7.10 -10.51
C VAL A 212 -7.63 8.53 -10.09
N LYS A 213 -8.43 9.11 -9.17
CA LYS A 213 -8.22 10.48 -8.65
C LYS A 213 -6.89 10.66 -7.90
N ARG A 214 -6.26 9.58 -7.46
CA ARG A 214 -4.99 9.59 -6.72
C ARG A 214 -3.81 9.25 -7.59
N PHE A 215 -4.04 8.90 -8.87
CA PHE A 215 -2.97 8.51 -9.78
C PHE A 215 -2.02 9.68 -10.02
N ASN A 216 -0.73 9.42 -9.81
CA ASN A 216 0.32 10.43 -10.00
C ASN A 216 1.00 10.25 -11.36
N PHE A 217 0.54 11.00 -12.35
CA PHE A 217 1.11 10.98 -13.71
C PHE A 217 2.55 11.50 -13.79
N LYS A 218 3.04 12.22 -12.76
CA LYS A 218 4.41 12.73 -12.73
C LYS A 218 5.40 11.71 -12.16
N ASN A 219 4.91 10.71 -11.43
CA ASN A 219 5.74 9.71 -10.79
C ASN A 219 5.02 8.37 -10.74
N TYR A 220 5.22 7.56 -11.75
CA TYR A 220 4.67 6.21 -11.80
C TYR A 220 5.67 5.22 -12.40
N ILE A 221 5.52 3.97 -12.03
CA ILE A 221 6.26 2.84 -12.61
C ILE A 221 5.30 1.90 -13.32
N VAL A 222 5.81 1.25 -14.34
CA VAL A 222 5.08 0.24 -15.12
C VAL A 222 5.78 -1.10 -14.92
N LYS A 223 5.01 -2.11 -14.56
CA LYS A 223 5.46 -3.50 -14.50
C LYS A 223 4.72 -4.28 -15.58
N LYS A 224 5.48 -4.97 -16.44
CA LYS A 224 4.97 -5.89 -17.46
C LYS A 224 5.55 -7.27 -17.21
N THR A 225 4.69 -8.28 -17.16
CA THR A 225 5.11 -9.67 -17.17
C THR A 225 5.54 -10.06 -18.57
N ILE A 226 6.73 -10.62 -18.70
CA ILE A 226 7.22 -11.23 -19.93
C ILE A 226 6.97 -12.73 -19.77
N TYR A 227 6.16 -13.29 -20.64
CA TYR A 227 6.00 -14.73 -20.76
C TYR A 227 6.99 -15.17 -21.83
N ASP A 228 7.92 -16.06 -21.45
CA ASP A 228 8.75 -16.70 -22.45
C ASP A 228 7.84 -17.57 -23.31
N ASP A 229 7.77 -17.28 -24.61
CA ASP A 229 7.21 -18.18 -25.61
C ASP A 229 8.19 -19.37 -25.78
N ASP A 230 8.42 -20.11 -24.70
CA ASP A 230 8.99 -21.42 -24.78
C ASP A 230 7.90 -22.35 -25.30
N ASP A 231 7.83 -22.45 -26.62
CA ASP A 231 7.51 -23.67 -27.38
C ASP A 231 7.04 -23.25 -28.78
N SER A 232 8.00 -23.06 -29.64
CA SER A 232 7.79 -23.22 -31.10
C SER A 232 8.71 -24.31 -31.64
#